data_38b3b24c03666ec0eb71db15b0e9d307
#
_entry.id   38b3b24c03666ec0eb71db15b0e9d307
#
_cell.length_a   1.000
_cell.length_b   1.000
_cell.length_c   1.000
_cell.angle_alpha   90.00
_cell.angle_beta   90.00
_cell.angle_gamma   90.00
#
_symmetry.space_group_name_H-M   'P 1'
#
loop_
_entity.id
_entity.type
_entity.pdbx_description
1 polymer ?
#
loop_
_entity_poly.entity_id
_entity_poly.type
_entity_poly.pdbx_seq_one_letter_code
_entity_poly.pdbx_strand_id
1 'polypeptide(L)'
;MGSISIFNQTDREIEELKTVEDVLKSAVKKENLVNTTFNLIIVDNEYIHELNKNYRHIDRETDVITFALEDDDSLVMPTDERILGDIYISIDKAISQAEEYGHSLLRELSFLAVHGFYHLLGYDHMTKEDEKVMFAKQEEVLEAYGITR
;
A
#
# COMPACT_ATOMS: atom_id res chain seq x y z
N MET A 1 -3.55 -2.67 20.57
CA MET A 1 -2.73 -1.72 19.83
C MET A 1 -2.59 -2.15 18.38
N GLY A 2 -2.73 -1.22 17.46
CA GLY A 2 -2.53 -1.50 16.05
C GLY A 2 -1.04 -1.60 15.70
N SER A 3 -0.73 -2.27 14.62
CA SER A 3 0.64 -2.37 14.13
C SER A 3 0.67 -2.51 12.61
N ILE A 4 1.79 -2.05 12.03
CA ILE A 4 2.09 -2.24 10.63
C ILE A 4 3.27 -3.21 10.58
N SER A 5 3.07 -4.33 9.89
CA SER A 5 4.14 -5.31 9.70
C SER A 5 4.65 -5.23 8.26
N ILE A 6 5.96 -5.15 8.10
CA ILE A 6 6.58 -5.05 6.78
C ILE A 6 7.43 -6.30 6.57
N PHE A 7 7.16 -7.00 5.46
CA PHE A 7 7.88 -8.22 5.09
C PHE A 7 8.55 -8.00 3.74
N ASN A 8 9.86 -8.21 3.69
CA ASN A 8 10.61 -8.19 2.43
C ASN A 8 10.87 -9.64 2.01
N GLN A 9 10.14 -10.10 1.02
CA GLN A 9 10.24 -11.46 0.50
C GLN A 9 11.27 -11.58 -0.64
N THR A 10 12.09 -10.56 -0.83
CA THR A 10 13.09 -10.54 -1.91
C THR A 10 14.50 -10.69 -1.35
N ASP A 11 15.47 -10.91 -2.24
CA ASP A 11 16.88 -10.98 -1.87
C ASP A 11 17.54 -9.60 -1.75
N ARG A 12 16.80 -8.54 -2.03
CA ARG A 12 17.32 -7.17 -2.00
C ARG A 12 17.22 -6.58 -0.61
N GLU A 13 18.22 -5.78 -0.23
CA GLU A 13 18.11 -4.89 0.92
C GLU A 13 17.42 -3.61 0.43
N ILE A 14 16.37 -3.19 1.13
CA ILE A 14 15.59 -2.03 0.75
C ILE A 14 15.57 -1.07 1.94
N GLU A 15 16.52 -0.16 1.99
CA GLU A 15 16.67 0.80 3.08
C GLU A 15 15.46 1.72 3.23
N GLU A 16 14.81 2.02 2.11
CA GLU A 16 13.65 2.89 2.04
C GLU A 16 12.47 2.41 2.86
N LEU A 17 12.42 1.11 3.18
CA LEU A 17 11.27 0.54 3.89
C LEU A 17 11.08 1.13 5.29
N LYS A 18 12.14 1.56 5.95
CA LYS A 18 12.02 2.22 7.26
C LYS A 18 11.22 3.52 7.15
N THR A 19 11.52 4.30 6.13
CA THR A 19 10.80 5.56 5.89
C THR A 19 9.38 5.30 5.41
N VAL A 20 9.18 4.29 4.57
CA VAL A 20 7.84 3.89 4.11
C VAL A 20 6.97 3.51 5.31
N GLU A 21 7.53 2.78 6.27
CA GLU A 21 6.81 2.44 7.50
C GLU A 21 6.36 3.69 8.25
N ASP A 22 7.26 4.67 8.40
CA ASP A 22 6.94 5.93 9.07
C ASP A 22 5.86 6.72 8.31
N VAL A 23 5.92 6.71 6.99
CA VAL A 23 4.91 7.35 6.15
C VAL A 23 3.54 6.70 6.37
N LEU A 24 3.48 5.37 6.42
CA LEU A 24 2.24 4.64 6.70
C LEU A 24 1.71 4.92 8.11
N LYS A 25 2.58 5.01 9.10
CA LYS A 25 2.19 5.40 10.46
C LYS A 25 1.58 6.80 10.48
N SER A 26 2.15 7.72 9.71
CA SER A 26 1.63 9.08 9.56
C SER A 26 0.23 9.06 8.94
N ALA A 27 0.01 8.21 7.92
CA ALA A 27 -1.30 8.06 7.29
C ALA A 27 -2.34 7.52 8.28
N VAL A 28 -1.98 6.52 9.06
CA VAL A 28 -2.86 5.96 10.10
C VAL A 28 -3.27 7.04 11.10
N LYS A 29 -2.32 7.84 11.54
CA LYS A 29 -2.57 8.93 12.48
C LYS A 29 -3.47 10.00 11.87
N LYS A 30 -3.22 10.37 10.62
CA LYS A 30 -4.01 11.37 9.90
C LYS A 30 -5.47 10.95 9.79
N GLU A 31 -5.74 9.65 9.57
CA GLU A 31 -7.10 9.12 9.46
C GLU A 31 -7.71 8.79 10.83
N ASN A 32 -7.03 9.13 11.92
CA ASN A 32 -7.50 8.91 13.30
C ASN A 32 -7.85 7.45 13.60
N LEU A 33 -7.10 6.54 13.03
CA LEU A 33 -7.32 5.11 13.24
C LEU A 33 -6.66 4.64 14.53
N VAL A 34 -7.36 3.81 15.27
CA VAL A 34 -6.84 3.21 16.51
C VAL A 34 -6.98 1.70 16.41
N ASN A 35 -6.07 0.96 17.05
CA ASN A 35 -6.07 -0.51 17.06
C ASN A 35 -6.15 -1.11 15.66
N THR A 36 -5.43 -0.52 14.71
CA THR A 36 -5.50 -0.89 13.29
C THR A 36 -4.22 -1.62 12.89
N THR A 37 -4.39 -2.77 12.25
CA THR A 37 -3.28 -3.63 11.82
C THR A 37 -3.40 -3.91 10.33
N PHE A 38 -2.28 -3.87 9.63
CA PHE A 38 -2.19 -4.33 8.25
C PHE A 38 -0.75 -4.69 7.91
N ASN A 39 -0.58 -5.39 6.80
CA ASN A 39 0.72 -5.87 6.36
C ASN A 39 1.12 -5.26 5.02
N LEU A 40 2.40 -4.93 4.90
CA LEU A 40 3.02 -4.52 3.64
C LEU A 40 4.05 -5.59 3.27
N ILE A 41 3.86 -6.24 2.13
CA ILE A 41 4.71 -7.32 1.68
C ILE A 41 5.39 -6.92 0.36
N ILE A 42 6.71 -6.88 0.36
CA ILE A 42 7.49 -6.54 -0.82
C ILE A 42 7.89 -7.84 -1.51
N VAL A 43 7.59 -7.94 -2.78
CA VAL A 43 7.80 -9.14 -3.60
C VAL A 43 8.46 -8.74 -4.93
N ASP A 44 8.86 -9.74 -5.72
CA ASP A 44 9.39 -9.49 -7.06
C ASP A 44 8.28 -9.62 -8.12
N ASN A 45 8.64 -9.36 -9.38
CA ASN A 45 7.68 -9.41 -10.50
C ASN A 45 7.09 -10.80 -10.67
N GLU A 46 7.88 -11.84 -10.51
CA GLU A 46 7.39 -13.21 -10.67
C GLU A 46 6.32 -13.53 -9.63
N TYR A 47 6.57 -13.18 -8.39
CA TYR A 47 5.62 -13.43 -7.30
C TYR A 47 4.31 -12.68 -7.52
N ILE A 48 4.38 -11.38 -7.85
CA ILE A 48 3.17 -10.57 -8.01
C ILE A 48 2.40 -10.96 -9.27
N HIS A 49 3.10 -11.44 -10.30
CA HIS A 49 2.48 -12.00 -11.50
C HIS A 49 1.62 -13.22 -11.14
N GLU A 50 2.16 -14.14 -10.33
CA GLU A 50 1.41 -15.31 -9.89
C GLU A 50 0.20 -14.93 -9.02
N LEU A 51 0.35 -13.95 -8.14
CA LEU A 51 -0.76 -13.44 -7.34
C LEU A 51 -1.87 -12.87 -8.24
N ASN A 52 -1.48 -12.06 -9.20
CA ASN A 52 -2.43 -11.41 -10.12
C ASN A 52 -3.18 -12.45 -10.96
N LYS A 53 -2.46 -13.45 -11.45
CA LYS A 53 -3.03 -14.54 -12.23
C LYS A 53 -4.00 -15.39 -11.42
N ASN A 54 -3.59 -15.78 -10.20
CA ASN A 54 -4.36 -16.70 -9.37
C ASN A 54 -5.58 -16.06 -8.70
N TYR A 55 -5.48 -14.80 -8.29
CA TYR A 55 -6.53 -14.14 -7.51
C TYR A 55 -7.34 -13.11 -8.28
N ARG A 56 -6.78 -12.52 -9.32
CA ARG A 56 -7.47 -11.51 -10.14
C ARG A 56 -7.72 -11.99 -11.56
N HIS A 57 -7.22 -13.17 -11.91
CA HIS A 57 -7.33 -13.78 -13.25
C HIS A 57 -6.72 -12.89 -14.35
N ILE A 58 -5.68 -12.15 -14.01
CA ILE A 58 -4.93 -11.31 -14.94
C ILE A 58 -3.51 -11.87 -15.04
N ASP A 59 -3.18 -12.40 -16.21
CA ASP A 59 -1.89 -13.08 -16.45
C ASP A 59 -0.79 -12.09 -16.83
N ARG A 60 -0.42 -11.25 -15.84
CA ARG A 60 0.70 -10.30 -16.00
C ARG A 60 1.10 -9.76 -14.63
N GLU A 61 2.30 -9.17 -14.55
CA GLU A 61 2.74 -8.48 -13.35
C GLU A 61 2.03 -7.13 -13.20
N THR A 62 2.01 -6.62 -11.98
CA THR A 62 1.48 -5.30 -11.64
C THR A 62 2.37 -4.67 -10.59
N ASP A 63 2.13 -3.42 -10.24
CA ASP A 63 2.91 -2.72 -9.21
C ASP A 63 2.41 -3.00 -7.79
N VAL A 64 1.10 -3.02 -7.58
CA VAL A 64 0.51 -3.18 -6.24
C VAL A 64 -0.77 -4.01 -6.32
N ILE A 65 -0.95 -4.89 -5.34
CA ILE A 65 -2.18 -5.65 -5.14
C ILE A 65 -2.58 -5.53 -3.67
N THR A 66 -3.86 -5.26 -3.42
CA THR A 66 -4.39 -5.20 -2.06
C THR A 66 -5.44 -6.27 -1.84
N PHE A 67 -5.44 -6.83 -0.63
CA PHE A 67 -6.48 -7.76 -0.18
C PHE A 67 -7.12 -7.16 1.06
N ALA A 68 -8.29 -6.54 0.88
CA ALA A 68 -9.00 -5.88 1.97
C ALA A 68 -9.87 -6.88 2.72
N LEU A 69 -9.61 -7.03 4.01
CA LEU A 69 -10.36 -7.96 4.86
C LEU A 69 -11.64 -7.34 5.38
N GLU A 70 -11.71 -6.03 5.50
CA GLU A 70 -12.91 -5.33 6.00
C GLU A 70 -14.08 -5.31 4.99
N ASP A 71 -13.86 -5.74 3.76
CA ASP A 71 -14.92 -5.84 2.78
C ASP A 71 -15.91 -6.97 3.10
N ASP A 72 -15.54 -7.85 4.01
CA ASP A 72 -16.37 -9.00 4.40
C ASP A 72 -16.92 -8.78 5.81
N ASP A 73 -18.21 -8.47 5.89
CA ASP A 73 -18.90 -8.24 7.16
C ASP A 73 -18.87 -9.46 8.09
N SER A 74 -18.68 -10.66 7.55
CA SER A 74 -18.59 -11.87 8.35
C SER A 74 -17.31 -11.94 9.18
N LEU A 75 -16.34 -11.05 8.90
CA LEU A 75 -15.07 -10.99 9.59
C LEU A 75 -15.04 -9.95 10.72
N VAL A 76 -16.21 -9.47 11.14
CA VAL A 76 -16.29 -8.55 12.28
C VAL A 76 -15.72 -9.24 13.51
N MET A 77 -14.64 -8.66 14.04
CA MET A 77 -13.96 -9.20 15.22
C MET A 77 -14.70 -8.81 16.47
N PRO A 78 -14.76 -9.69 17.49
CA PRO A 78 -15.40 -9.35 18.76
C PRO A 78 -14.57 -8.38 19.61
N THR A 79 -13.42 -7.90 19.10
CA THR A 79 -12.56 -6.94 19.77
C THR A 79 -12.59 -5.62 19.01
N ASP A 80 -12.05 -4.56 19.61
CA ASP A 80 -11.94 -3.24 18.96
C ASP A 80 -10.83 -3.20 17.91
N GLU A 81 -10.14 -4.30 17.68
CA GLU A 81 -9.04 -4.37 16.72
C GLU A 81 -9.56 -4.41 15.29
N ARG A 82 -9.00 -3.54 14.44
CA ARG A 82 -9.29 -3.53 13.00
C ARG A 82 -8.14 -4.16 12.25
N ILE A 83 -8.44 -5.16 11.42
CA ILE A 83 -7.46 -5.77 10.54
C ILE A 83 -7.84 -5.37 9.11
N LEU A 84 -7.07 -4.48 8.52
CA LEU A 84 -7.39 -3.94 7.19
C LEU A 84 -7.09 -4.92 6.07
N GLY A 85 -5.98 -5.65 6.17
CA GLY A 85 -5.59 -6.62 5.15
C GLY A 85 -4.12 -6.53 4.76
N ASP A 86 -3.85 -6.86 3.51
CA ASP A 86 -2.48 -6.97 3.00
C ASP A 86 -2.27 -6.11 1.75
N ILE A 87 -1.08 -5.50 1.68
CA ILE A 87 -0.63 -4.73 0.52
C ILE A 87 0.62 -5.42 -0.03
N TYR A 88 0.57 -5.86 -1.28
CA TYR A 88 1.72 -6.46 -1.98
C TYR A 88 2.25 -5.46 -3.00
N ILE A 89 3.56 -5.17 -2.96
CA ILE A 89 4.22 -4.26 -3.90
C ILE A 89 5.36 -5.00 -4.57
N SER A 90 5.44 -4.92 -5.91
CA SER A 90 6.59 -5.41 -6.66
C SER A 90 7.73 -4.40 -6.59
N ILE A 91 8.86 -4.80 -6.01
CA ILE A 91 10.04 -3.94 -5.97
C ILE A 91 10.57 -3.68 -7.40
N ASP A 92 10.49 -4.67 -8.28
CA ASP A 92 10.94 -4.51 -9.66
C ASP A 92 10.14 -3.44 -10.40
N LYS A 93 8.83 -3.44 -10.22
CA LYS A 93 7.95 -2.41 -10.80
C LYS A 93 8.19 -1.04 -10.17
N ALA A 94 8.41 -1.00 -8.86
CA ALA A 94 8.69 0.25 -8.17
C ALA A 94 9.97 0.90 -8.71
N ILE A 95 11.03 0.11 -8.88
CA ILE A 95 12.30 0.59 -9.45
C ILE A 95 12.09 1.09 -10.88
N SER A 96 11.43 0.31 -11.69
CA SER A 96 11.16 0.63 -13.11
C SER A 96 10.34 1.92 -13.23
N GLN A 97 9.28 2.05 -12.45
CA GLN A 97 8.43 3.23 -12.48
C GLN A 97 9.14 4.47 -11.94
N ALA A 98 9.96 4.32 -10.90
CA ALA A 98 10.75 5.43 -10.37
C ALA A 98 11.68 5.98 -11.45
N GLU A 99 12.36 5.11 -12.19
CA GLU A 99 13.24 5.51 -13.30
C GLU A 99 12.45 6.17 -14.43
N GLU A 100 11.33 5.58 -14.82
CA GLU A 100 10.48 6.08 -15.90
C GLU A 100 9.95 7.48 -15.62
N TYR A 101 9.52 7.73 -14.37
CA TYR A 101 8.92 9.02 -14.00
C TYR A 101 9.92 10.01 -13.42
N GLY A 102 11.18 9.62 -13.29
CA GLY A 102 12.21 10.51 -12.73
C GLY A 102 12.06 10.78 -11.24
N HIS A 103 11.55 9.82 -10.48
CA HIS A 103 11.42 9.90 -9.02
C HIS A 103 12.49 9.09 -8.31
N SER A 104 12.63 9.33 -7.00
CA SER A 104 13.38 8.42 -6.14
C SER A 104 12.57 7.14 -5.91
N LEU A 105 13.27 6.06 -5.58
CA LEU A 105 12.61 4.81 -5.18
C LEU A 105 11.77 5.01 -3.92
N LEU A 106 12.26 5.81 -2.97
CA LEU A 106 11.51 6.12 -1.75
C LEU A 106 10.15 6.72 -2.08
N ARG A 107 10.13 7.66 -3.02
CA ARG A 107 8.87 8.29 -3.42
C ARG A 107 7.90 7.29 -4.05
N GLU A 108 8.40 6.45 -4.96
CA GLU A 108 7.55 5.47 -5.64
C GLU A 108 7.00 4.43 -4.66
N LEU A 109 7.86 3.89 -3.79
CA LEU A 109 7.41 2.94 -2.76
C LEU A 109 6.40 3.59 -1.81
N SER A 110 6.66 4.81 -1.38
CA SER A 110 5.75 5.53 -0.49
C SER A 110 4.40 5.79 -1.16
N PHE A 111 4.42 6.18 -2.42
CA PHE A 111 3.20 6.39 -3.21
C PHE A 111 2.38 5.10 -3.30
N LEU A 112 3.02 3.99 -3.68
CA LEU A 112 2.33 2.71 -3.83
C LEU A 112 1.80 2.19 -2.50
N ALA A 113 2.56 2.35 -1.43
CA ALA A 113 2.15 1.91 -0.09
C ALA A 113 0.94 2.71 0.42
N VAL A 114 0.98 4.03 0.29
CA VAL A 114 -0.12 4.91 0.71
C VAL A 114 -1.36 4.66 -0.15
N HIS A 115 -1.18 4.45 -1.45
CA HIS A 115 -2.26 4.11 -2.37
C HIS A 115 -2.95 2.81 -1.92
N GLY A 116 -2.16 1.77 -1.63
CA GLY A 116 -2.67 0.50 -1.12
C GLY A 116 -3.39 0.66 0.22
N PHE A 117 -2.84 1.46 1.11
CA PHE A 117 -3.46 1.74 2.41
C PHE A 117 -4.88 2.34 2.24
N TYR A 118 -5.04 3.33 1.36
CA TYR A 118 -6.36 3.91 1.14
C TYR A 118 -7.32 2.94 0.46
N HIS A 119 -6.83 2.06 -0.40
CA HIS A 119 -7.66 0.98 -0.94
C HIS A 119 -8.16 0.05 0.17
N LEU A 120 -7.31 -0.28 1.15
CA LEU A 120 -7.73 -1.11 2.28
C LEU A 120 -8.82 -0.43 3.10
N LEU A 121 -8.84 0.90 3.15
CA LEU A 121 -9.88 1.66 3.85
C LEU A 121 -11.17 1.79 3.04
N GLY A 122 -11.20 1.29 1.81
CA GLY A 122 -12.39 1.32 0.97
C GLY A 122 -12.43 2.43 -0.07
N TYR A 123 -11.39 3.26 -0.15
CA TYR A 123 -11.29 4.25 -1.22
C TYR A 123 -10.94 3.56 -2.53
N ASP A 124 -11.48 4.05 -3.63
CA ASP A 124 -11.11 3.54 -4.95
C ASP A 124 -11.11 4.68 -5.96
N HIS A 125 -10.94 4.34 -7.23
CA HIS A 125 -10.89 5.32 -8.32
C HIS A 125 -11.80 4.92 -9.47
N MET A 126 -12.96 4.35 -9.13
CA MET A 126 -13.96 3.92 -10.12
C MET A 126 -14.62 5.11 -10.83
N THR A 127 -14.76 6.25 -10.14
CA THR A 127 -15.26 7.48 -10.73
C THR A 127 -14.19 8.57 -10.64
N LYS A 128 -14.36 9.64 -11.42
CA LYS A 128 -13.44 10.78 -11.37
C LYS A 128 -13.47 11.47 -10.00
N GLU A 129 -14.63 11.51 -9.37
CA GLU A 129 -14.76 12.12 -8.03
C GLU A 129 -14.07 11.28 -6.97
N ASP A 130 -14.23 9.96 -7.01
CA ASP A 130 -13.56 9.03 -6.10
C ASP A 130 -12.04 9.13 -6.26
N GLU A 131 -11.58 9.18 -7.51
CA GLU A 131 -10.16 9.33 -7.83
C GLU A 131 -9.58 10.60 -7.25
N LYS A 132 -10.29 11.73 -7.38
CA LYS A 132 -9.84 13.02 -6.82
C LYS A 132 -9.71 12.98 -5.31
N VAL A 133 -10.69 12.41 -4.63
CA VAL A 133 -10.68 12.28 -3.17
C VAL A 133 -9.50 11.42 -2.73
N MET A 134 -9.31 10.28 -3.35
CA MET A 134 -8.23 9.35 -3.02
C MET A 134 -6.86 9.99 -3.23
N PHE A 135 -6.63 10.60 -4.40
CA PHE A 135 -5.34 11.22 -4.71
C PHE A 135 -5.06 12.43 -3.83
N ALA A 136 -6.09 13.22 -3.49
CA ALA A 136 -5.90 14.34 -2.56
C ALA A 136 -5.41 13.86 -1.19
N LYS A 137 -5.98 12.77 -0.68
CA LYS A 137 -5.56 12.19 0.59
C LYS A 137 -4.13 11.64 0.51
N GLN A 138 -3.78 10.98 -0.58
CA GLN A 138 -2.44 10.47 -0.80
C GLN A 138 -1.41 11.60 -0.81
N GLU A 139 -1.68 12.67 -1.56
CA GLU A 139 -0.78 13.82 -1.65
C GLU A 139 -0.62 14.51 -0.30
N GLU A 140 -1.67 14.65 0.48
CA GLU A 140 -1.58 15.24 1.82
C GLU A 140 -0.64 14.46 2.72
N VAL A 141 -0.70 13.12 2.70
CA VAL A 141 0.19 12.28 3.50
C VAL A 141 1.64 12.43 3.04
N LEU A 142 1.87 12.37 1.72
CA LEU A 142 3.21 12.46 1.18
C LEU A 142 3.84 13.83 1.41
N GLU A 143 3.07 14.90 1.22
CA GLU A 143 3.54 16.27 1.47
C GLU A 143 3.85 16.50 2.94
N ALA A 144 3.02 16.00 3.84
CA ALA A 144 3.23 16.15 5.29
C ALA A 144 4.52 15.47 5.72
N TYR A 145 4.96 14.43 5.01
CA TYR A 145 6.20 13.73 5.31
C TYR A 145 7.39 14.26 4.50
N GLY A 146 7.17 15.25 3.65
CA GLY A 146 8.23 15.86 2.83
C GLY A 146 8.53 15.13 1.54
N ILE A 147 7.67 14.22 1.11
CA ILE A 147 7.84 13.48 -0.14
C ILE A 147 6.94 14.13 -1.19
N THR A 148 7.56 14.84 -2.14
CA THR A 148 6.82 15.56 -3.18
C THR A 148 7.19 15.03 -4.56
N ARG A 149 6.32 15.31 -5.51
CA ARG A 149 6.59 15.00 -6.92
C ARG A 149 7.60 15.95 -7.52
#